data_822f9b387da93b47a18989f3f664b4b1
#
_entry.id   822f9b387da93b47a18989f3f664b4b1
#
_cell.length_a   1.000
_cell.length_b   1.000
_cell.length_c   1.000
_cell.angle_alpha   90.00
_cell.angle_beta   90.00
_cell.angle_gamma   90.00
#
_symmetry.space_group_name_H-M   'P 1'
#
loop_
_entity.id
_entity.type
_entity.pdbx_description
1 polymer ?
#
loop_
_entity_poly.entity_id
_entity_poly.type
_entity_poly.pdbx_seq_one_letter_code
_entity_poly.pdbx_strand_id
1 'polypeptide(L)'
;FNDNTCDIITSTSVFEHSQMFWVLANEIFRVLKPDGLFYLNAPSNGPYHTYPVDCYRFYPDAGKGIVEWGVYSGYKNLTVLESFIGDKKNDNWNDFICIFLKDKYFADKYPFRIINKHKSFIFGRKDSDPVLYQAKIKDNASLMPDQKVSGILKMLLIKIKFLLSEIFKRVFFLRKIRKIYKNIYKKNA
;
A
#
# COMPACT_ATOMS: atom_id res chain seq x y z
N PHE A 1 -6.24 20.68 -16.53
CA PHE A 1 -7.68 20.68 -16.23
C PHE A 1 -8.07 22.04 -15.64
N ASN A 2 -9.28 22.49 -15.96
CA ASN A 2 -9.86 23.68 -15.33
C ASN A 2 -10.32 23.37 -13.90
N ASP A 3 -10.54 24.44 -13.12
CA ASP A 3 -11.10 24.31 -11.77
C ASP A 3 -12.49 23.67 -11.82
N ASN A 4 -12.82 22.85 -10.81
CA ASN A 4 -14.16 22.28 -10.63
C ASN A 4 -14.68 21.48 -11.84
N THR A 5 -13.83 20.68 -12.47
CA THR A 5 -14.20 19.88 -13.66
C THR A 5 -14.42 18.41 -13.38
N CYS A 6 -13.79 17.87 -12.34
CA CYS A 6 -13.82 16.44 -12.05
C CYS A 6 -14.84 16.09 -10.98
N ASP A 7 -15.70 15.10 -11.25
CA ASP A 7 -16.66 14.58 -10.28
C ASP A 7 -15.96 13.64 -9.27
N ILE A 8 -15.05 12.80 -9.76
CA ILE A 8 -14.31 11.83 -8.95
C ILE A 8 -12.87 11.82 -9.41
N ILE A 9 -11.94 11.84 -8.45
CA ILE A 9 -10.52 11.63 -8.68
C ILE A 9 -10.07 10.46 -7.83
N THR A 10 -9.25 9.58 -8.42
CA THR A 10 -8.65 8.45 -7.71
C THR A 10 -7.13 8.51 -7.79
N SER A 11 -6.48 8.22 -6.67
CA SER A 11 -5.02 8.06 -6.60
C SER A 11 -4.71 6.76 -5.86
N THR A 12 -3.90 5.91 -6.48
CA THR A 12 -3.48 4.64 -5.89
C THR A 12 -1.99 4.49 -6.04
N SER A 13 -1.28 4.31 -4.93
CA SER A 13 0.18 4.14 -4.88
C SER A 13 0.95 5.26 -5.60
N VAL A 14 0.60 6.51 -5.30
CA VAL A 14 1.24 7.72 -5.86
C VAL A 14 1.76 8.63 -4.75
N PHE A 15 0.99 8.82 -3.68
CA PHE A 15 1.29 9.78 -2.63
C PHE A 15 2.56 9.43 -1.85
N GLU A 16 2.85 8.14 -1.66
CA GLU A 16 4.08 7.66 -1.04
C GLU A 16 5.32 7.99 -1.86
N HIS A 17 5.18 8.16 -3.17
CA HIS A 17 6.24 8.50 -4.11
C HIS A 17 6.32 10.00 -4.42
N SER A 18 5.37 10.79 -3.92
CA SER A 18 5.35 12.24 -4.11
C SER A 18 6.06 12.95 -2.97
N GLN A 19 7.23 13.53 -3.22
CA GLN A 19 8.02 14.25 -2.21
C GLN A 19 7.24 15.39 -1.55
N MET A 20 6.34 16.04 -2.29
CA MET A 20 5.47 17.11 -1.82
C MET A 20 4.00 16.78 -2.09
N PHE A 21 3.52 15.66 -1.53
CA PHE A 21 2.15 15.17 -1.78
C PHE A 21 1.07 16.18 -1.42
N TRP A 22 1.33 17.13 -0.50
CA TRP A 22 0.41 18.20 -0.14
C TRP A 22 0.19 19.20 -1.30
N VAL A 23 1.20 19.44 -2.15
CA VAL A 23 1.05 20.26 -3.35
C VAL A 23 0.20 19.52 -4.39
N LEU A 24 0.43 18.21 -4.55
CA LEU A 24 -0.41 17.35 -5.39
C LEU A 24 -1.86 17.35 -4.89
N ALA A 25 -2.07 17.25 -3.58
CA ALA A 25 -3.41 17.31 -2.98
C ALA A 25 -4.14 18.63 -3.31
N ASN A 26 -3.44 19.77 -3.25
CA ASN A 26 -4.02 21.06 -3.63
C ASN A 26 -4.48 21.09 -5.09
N GLU A 27 -3.69 20.54 -6.01
CA GLU A 27 -4.08 20.44 -7.41
C GLU A 27 -5.30 19.55 -7.63
N ILE A 28 -5.36 18.42 -6.92
CA ILE A 28 -6.53 17.55 -6.90
C ILE A 28 -7.78 18.32 -6.40
N PHE A 29 -7.66 19.02 -5.28
CA PHE A 29 -8.77 19.80 -4.75
C PHE A 29 -9.19 20.95 -5.67
N ARG A 30 -8.25 21.55 -6.40
CA ARG A 30 -8.55 22.60 -7.38
C ARG A 30 -9.47 22.10 -8.49
N VAL A 31 -9.12 20.96 -9.10
CA VAL A 31 -9.85 20.43 -10.26
C VAL A 31 -11.12 19.68 -9.86
N LEU A 32 -11.26 19.25 -8.61
CA LEU A 32 -12.43 18.55 -8.10
C LEU A 32 -13.63 19.50 -8.00
N LYS A 33 -14.82 19.08 -8.41
CA LYS A 33 -16.07 19.82 -8.21
C LYS A 33 -16.39 20.00 -6.72
N PRO A 34 -17.20 20.99 -6.32
CA PRO A 34 -17.58 21.18 -4.92
C PRO A 34 -18.20 19.93 -4.28
N ASP A 35 -19.05 19.21 -5.00
CA ASP A 35 -19.67 17.96 -4.58
C ASP A 35 -18.85 16.70 -4.99
N GLY A 36 -17.63 16.90 -5.49
CA GLY A 36 -16.78 15.85 -5.98
C GLY A 36 -16.03 15.09 -4.88
N LEU A 37 -15.69 13.84 -5.17
CA LEU A 37 -14.98 12.93 -4.26
C LEU A 37 -13.54 12.70 -4.71
N PHE A 38 -12.62 12.70 -3.77
CA PHE A 38 -11.25 12.22 -3.97
C PHE A 38 -11.04 10.92 -3.18
N TYR A 39 -10.76 9.83 -3.89
CA TYR A 39 -10.35 8.56 -3.33
C TYR A 39 -8.83 8.46 -3.32
N LEU A 40 -8.26 8.31 -2.14
CA LEU A 40 -6.83 8.07 -1.93
C LEU A 40 -6.61 6.66 -1.39
N ASN A 41 -5.77 5.90 -2.08
CA ASN A 41 -5.18 4.65 -1.60
C ASN A 41 -3.66 4.81 -1.59
N ALA A 42 -3.03 4.58 -0.45
CA ALA A 42 -1.59 4.65 -0.27
C ALA A 42 -1.15 3.62 0.79
N PRO A 43 0.11 3.16 0.79
CA PRO A 43 0.55 2.18 1.77
C PRO A 43 0.60 2.76 3.18
N SER A 44 0.09 1.99 4.16
CA SER A 44 0.22 2.29 5.59
C SER A 44 1.46 1.63 6.20
N ASN A 45 1.94 0.54 5.61
CA ASN A 45 3.13 -0.18 6.01
C ASN A 45 3.82 -0.80 4.80
N GLY A 46 4.76 -1.70 5.03
CA GLY A 46 5.41 -2.45 3.97
C GLY A 46 6.88 -2.07 3.78
N PRO A 47 7.63 -2.87 2.98
CA PRO A 47 9.05 -2.64 2.76
C PRO A 47 9.33 -1.34 2.01
N TYR A 48 10.51 -0.79 2.23
CA TYR A 48 11.02 0.31 1.42
C TYR A 48 11.15 -0.13 -0.04
N HIS A 49 10.63 0.69 -0.97
CA HIS A 49 10.71 0.46 -2.41
C HIS A 49 10.79 1.80 -3.16
N THR A 50 11.56 1.88 -4.22
CA THR A 50 11.81 3.11 -4.95
C THR A 50 11.23 3.07 -6.37
N TYR A 51 10.31 4.03 -6.68
CA TYR A 51 9.75 4.25 -8.00
C TYR A 51 9.47 5.75 -8.28
N PRO A 52 10.49 6.62 -8.46
CA PRO A 52 11.92 6.49 -8.15
C PRO A 52 12.26 6.74 -6.68
N VAL A 53 11.34 7.25 -5.88
CA VAL A 53 11.48 7.57 -4.44
C VAL A 53 10.41 6.85 -3.65
N ASP A 54 10.61 6.67 -2.33
CA ASP A 54 9.64 6.10 -1.40
C ASP A 54 9.70 6.93 -0.12
N CYS A 55 8.76 7.86 0.06
CA CYS A 55 8.86 8.92 1.06
C CYS A 55 7.96 8.68 2.26
N TYR A 56 6.76 8.10 2.06
CA TYR A 56 5.71 8.15 3.09
C TYR A 56 4.99 6.82 3.30
N ARG A 57 4.46 6.69 4.54
CA ARG A 57 3.45 5.71 4.93
C ARG A 57 2.32 6.47 5.62
N PHE A 58 1.07 6.14 5.29
CA PHE A 58 -0.09 6.90 5.71
C PHE A 58 -0.92 6.12 6.72
N TYR A 59 -1.40 6.83 7.75
CA TYR A 59 -2.27 6.31 8.78
C TYR A 59 -3.60 7.07 8.76
N PRO A 60 -4.67 6.60 9.44
CA PRO A 60 -5.98 7.25 9.37
C PRO A 60 -5.98 8.73 9.74
N ASP A 61 -5.09 9.18 10.60
CA ASP A 61 -4.95 10.60 10.94
C ASP A 61 -4.35 11.43 9.81
N ALA A 62 -3.68 10.81 8.83
CA ALA A 62 -3.17 11.52 7.67
C ALA A 62 -4.29 12.18 6.83
N GLY A 63 -5.48 11.54 6.77
CA GLY A 63 -6.65 12.14 6.14
C GLY A 63 -7.01 13.49 6.73
N LYS A 64 -7.01 13.58 8.07
CA LYS A 64 -7.25 14.85 8.80
C LYS A 64 -6.16 15.88 8.52
N GLY A 65 -4.89 15.46 8.54
CA GLY A 65 -3.76 16.34 8.23
C GLY A 65 -3.84 16.92 6.82
N ILE A 66 -4.26 16.12 5.83
CA ILE A 66 -4.47 16.58 4.45
C ILE A 66 -5.62 17.59 4.38
N VAL A 67 -6.72 17.38 5.13
CA VAL A 67 -7.83 18.38 5.23
C VAL A 67 -7.34 19.67 5.86
N GLU A 68 -6.61 19.62 6.97
CA GLU A 68 -6.06 20.81 7.63
C GLU A 68 -5.16 21.61 6.67
N TRP A 69 -4.31 20.92 5.91
CA TRP A 69 -3.52 21.56 4.85
C TRP A 69 -4.41 22.19 3.77
N GLY A 70 -5.43 21.47 3.29
CA GLY A 70 -6.36 21.97 2.28
C GLY A 70 -7.12 23.20 2.77
N VAL A 71 -7.60 23.20 4.01
CA VAL A 71 -8.25 24.36 4.64
C VAL A 71 -7.29 25.56 4.74
N TYR A 72 -6.05 25.33 5.16
CA TYR A 72 -5.00 26.35 5.16
C TYR A 72 -4.75 26.91 3.76
N SER A 73 -4.83 26.06 2.72
CA SER A 73 -4.65 26.42 1.31
C SER A 73 -5.89 27.08 0.66
N GLY A 74 -6.98 27.30 1.42
CA GLY A 74 -8.17 28.02 0.95
C GLY A 74 -9.41 27.14 0.71
N TYR A 75 -9.34 25.83 0.81
CA TYR A 75 -10.49 24.91 0.66
C TYR A 75 -11.25 24.76 1.97
N LYS A 76 -11.91 25.83 2.42
CA LYS A 76 -12.49 25.99 3.77
C LYS A 76 -13.48 24.89 4.20
N ASN A 77 -14.14 24.27 3.23
CA ASN A 77 -15.19 23.27 3.47
C ASN A 77 -14.73 21.84 3.19
N LEU A 78 -13.46 21.66 2.85
CA LEU A 78 -12.88 20.33 2.62
C LEU A 78 -13.07 19.45 3.86
N THR A 79 -13.46 18.20 3.66
CA THR A 79 -13.69 17.25 4.74
C THR A 79 -13.30 15.82 4.36
N VAL A 80 -13.01 14.99 5.37
CA VAL A 80 -12.90 13.54 5.25
C VAL A 80 -14.26 12.91 5.54
N LEU A 81 -14.74 12.07 4.64
CA LEU A 81 -15.91 11.24 4.90
C LEU A 81 -15.53 9.97 5.66
N GLU A 82 -14.40 9.37 5.32
CA GLU A 82 -13.85 8.18 5.99
C GLU A 82 -12.36 8.04 5.70
N SER A 83 -11.64 7.50 6.67
CA SER A 83 -10.24 7.09 6.49
C SER A 83 -9.96 5.84 7.33
N PHE A 84 -9.32 4.83 6.74
CA PHE A 84 -9.08 3.57 7.42
C PHE A 84 -7.91 2.80 6.81
N ILE A 85 -7.45 1.79 7.55
CA ILE A 85 -6.46 0.82 7.07
C ILE A 85 -7.17 -0.48 6.75
N GLY A 86 -7.08 -0.92 5.50
CA GLY A 86 -7.59 -2.21 5.06
C GLY A 86 -6.77 -3.36 5.65
N ASP A 87 -7.47 -4.41 6.13
CA ASP A 87 -6.82 -5.64 6.59
C ASP A 87 -6.58 -6.58 5.40
N LYS A 88 -5.33 -6.75 5.02
CA LYS A 88 -4.91 -7.68 3.97
C LYS A 88 -4.20 -8.88 4.58
N LYS A 89 -4.93 -9.98 4.71
CA LYS A 89 -4.44 -11.19 5.38
C LYS A 89 -3.25 -11.89 4.71
N ASN A 90 -3.01 -11.67 3.42
CA ASN A 90 -2.03 -12.42 2.63
C ASN A 90 -1.01 -11.54 1.89
N ASP A 91 -0.98 -10.24 2.18
CA ASP A 91 -0.08 -9.30 1.54
C ASP A 91 0.87 -8.66 2.57
N ASN A 92 2.04 -8.22 2.11
CA ASN A 92 2.99 -7.48 2.94
C ASN A 92 2.56 -6.02 3.16
N TRP A 93 1.47 -5.59 2.54
CA TRP A 93 0.98 -4.22 2.52
C TRP A 93 -0.39 -4.13 3.16
N ASN A 94 -0.57 -3.12 4.01
CA ASN A 94 -1.87 -2.64 4.41
C ASN A 94 -2.11 -1.30 3.72
N ASP A 95 -3.24 -1.18 3.04
CA ASP A 95 -3.61 0.06 2.36
C ASP A 95 -4.26 1.02 3.35
N PHE A 96 -3.76 2.23 3.39
CA PHE A 96 -4.50 3.38 3.87
C PHE A 96 -5.48 3.81 2.80
N ILE A 97 -6.75 3.95 3.15
CA ILE A 97 -7.83 4.41 2.28
C ILE A 97 -8.45 5.65 2.90
N CYS A 98 -8.59 6.70 2.11
CA CYS A 98 -9.22 7.93 2.54
C CYS A 98 -10.14 8.48 1.44
N ILE A 99 -11.35 8.88 1.83
CA ILE A 99 -12.32 9.53 0.97
C ILE A 99 -12.51 10.97 1.43
N PHE A 100 -12.15 11.90 0.55
CA PHE A 100 -12.36 13.32 0.76
C PHE A 100 -13.56 13.81 -0.05
N LEU A 101 -14.29 14.74 0.52
CA LEU A 101 -15.33 15.52 -0.15
C LEU A 101 -14.89 16.98 -0.15
N LYS A 102 -14.90 17.63 -1.32
CA LYS A 102 -14.38 19.01 -1.44
C LYS A 102 -15.19 20.00 -0.62
N ASP A 103 -16.51 19.86 -0.57
CA ASP A 103 -17.35 20.71 0.26
C ASP A 103 -18.32 19.89 1.12
N LYS A 104 -18.13 19.96 2.44
CA LYS A 104 -18.89 19.23 3.46
C LYS A 104 -20.41 19.42 3.38
N TYR A 105 -20.88 20.53 2.82
CA TYR A 105 -22.32 20.79 2.65
C TYR A 105 -23.01 19.84 1.67
N PHE A 106 -22.24 19.08 0.88
CA PHE A 106 -22.74 18.01 0.02
C PHE A 106 -22.64 16.61 0.64
N ALA A 107 -22.34 16.49 1.93
CA ALA A 107 -22.13 15.19 2.58
C ALA A 107 -23.36 14.27 2.51
N ASP A 108 -24.56 14.82 2.54
CA ASP A 108 -25.83 14.08 2.46
C ASP A 108 -26.03 13.39 1.10
N LYS A 109 -25.35 13.86 0.05
CA LYS A 109 -25.31 13.19 -1.25
C LYS A 109 -24.66 11.80 -1.16
N TYR A 110 -23.81 11.57 -0.17
CA TYR A 110 -23.02 10.36 0.01
C TYR A 110 -23.29 9.69 1.35
N PRO A 111 -24.49 9.10 1.56
CA PRO A 111 -24.86 8.54 2.87
C PRO A 111 -24.14 7.23 3.20
N PHE A 112 -23.55 6.58 2.20
CA PHE A 112 -22.85 5.30 2.39
C PHE A 112 -21.37 5.51 2.62
N ARG A 113 -20.79 4.64 3.48
CA ARG A 113 -19.36 4.56 3.77
C ARG A 113 -18.84 3.17 3.42
N ILE A 114 -17.67 3.11 2.83
CA ILE A 114 -16.98 1.85 2.51
C ILE A 114 -16.73 1.06 3.79
N ILE A 115 -16.27 1.74 4.84
CA ILE A 115 -15.95 1.14 6.13
C ILE A 115 -17.15 0.41 6.76
N ASN A 116 -18.38 0.82 6.49
CA ASN A 116 -19.58 0.15 7.00
C ASN A 116 -19.82 -1.20 6.31
N LYS A 117 -19.36 -1.37 5.08
CA LYS A 117 -19.51 -2.60 4.28
C LYS A 117 -18.30 -3.50 4.35
N HIS A 118 -17.13 -2.94 4.59
CA HIS A 118 -15.87 -3.68 4.65
C HIS A 118 -15.67 -4.26 6.04
N LYS A 119 -15.81 -5.58 6.15
CA LYS A 119 -15.62 -6.28 7.44
C LYS A 119 -14.14 -6.47 7.82
N SER A 120 -13.22 -6.08 6.95
CA SER A 120 -11.78 -6.31 7.09
C SER A 120 -11.02 -4.99 7.10
N PHE A 121 -11.23 -4.18 8.13
CA PHE A 121 -10.34 -3.04 8.40
C PHE A 121 -9.74 -3.16 9.81
N ILE A 122 -8.55 -2.60 10.00
CA ILE A 122 -7.82 -2.67 11.27
C ILE A 122 -8.20 -1.49 12.15
N PHE A 123 -8.14 -0.28 11.58
CA PHE A 123 -8.36 0.96 12.29
C PHE A 123 -8.92 2.00 11.32
N GLY A 124 -9.85 2.81 11.76
CA GLY A 124 -10.43 3.82 10.89
C GLY A 124 -11.17 4.92 11.62
N ARG A 125 -11.54 5.96 10.86
CA ARG A 125 -12.35 7.10 11.24
C ARG A 125 -13.47 7.29 10.23
N LYS A 126 -14.61 7.76 10.69
CA LYS A 126 -15.79 8.03 9.88
C LYS A 126 -16.40 9.34 10.32
N ASP A 127 -16.90 10.14 9.34
CA ASP A 127 -17.66 11.35 9.58
C ASP A 127 -17.01 12.29 10.61
N SER A 128 -15.82 12.73 10.26
CA SER A 128 -15.01 13.70 11.01
C SER A 128 -14.56 13.35 12.42
N ASP A 129 -15.11 12.39 13.18
CA ASP A 129 -14.51 12.07 14.46
C ASP A 129 -14.74 10.72 15.18
N PRO A 130 -15.68 9.86 15.01
CA PRO A 130 -15.62 8.63 15.79
C PRO A 130 -14.49 7.71 15.32
N VAL A 131 -13.58 7.44 16.22
CA VAL A 131 -12.57 6.39 16.02
C VAL A 131 -13.25 5.04 16.04
N LEU A 132 -13.10 4.28 14.95
CA LEU A 132 -13.64 2.94 14.80
C LEU A 132 -12.52 1.92 14.90
N TYR A 133 -12.63 1.01 15.88
CA TYR A 133 -11.72 -0.12 16.02
C TYR A 133 -12.47 -1.41 15.73
N GLN A 134 -12.05 -2.18 14.74
CA GLN A 134 -12.57 -3.52 14.50
C GLN A 134 -11.68 -4.64 15.05
N ALA A 135 -10.39 -4.40 15.11
CA ALA A 135 -9.46 -5.31 15.77
C ALA A 135 -9.10 -4.77 17.16
N LYS A 136 -9.05 -5.65 18.17
CA LYS A 136 -8.33 -5.34 19.40
C LYS A 136 -6.86 -5.23 19.02
N ILE A 137 -6.43 -4.00 18.73
CA ILE A 137 -5.01 -3.70 18.52
C ILE A 137 -4.35 -3.94 19.88
N LYS A 138 -3.74 -5.10 20.05
CA LYS A 138 -3.05 -5.43 21.30
C LYS A 138 -1.86 -4.51 21.51
N ASP A 139 -1.22 -4.04 20.43
CA ASP A 139 -0.10 -3.10 20.45
C ASP A 139 0.03 -2.39 19.10
N ASN A 140 0.49 -1.15 19.09
CA ASN A 140 0.84 -0.42 17.86
C ASN A 140 1.90 -1.16 17.01
N ALA A 141 2.62 -2.11 17.59
CA ALA A 141 3.55 -3.01 16.91
C ALA A 141 2.87 -3.96 15.91
N SER A 142 1.57 -4.25 16.08
CA SER A 142 0.84 -5.13 15.16
C SER A 142 0.54 -4.50 13.79
N LEU A 143 0.68 -3.18 13.66
CA LEU A 143 0.62 -2.48 12.38
C LEU A 143 1.93 -2.59 11.59
N MET A 144 3.01 -3.02 12.23
CA MET A 144 4.26 -3.38 11.59
C MET A 144 4.25 -4.89 11.39
N PRO A 145 4.11 -5.40 10.15
CA PRO A 145 4.33 -6.82 9.95
C PRO A 145 5.71 -7.18 10.47
N ASP A 146 5.80 -8.31 11.12
CA ASP A 146 7.06 -8.89 11.62
C ASP A 146 7.95 -9.25 10.41
N GLN A 147 8.40 -8.21 9.69
CA GLN A 147 9.16 -8.34 8.43
C GLN A 147 10.55 -8.95 8.67
N LYS A 148 11.07 -8.85 9.91
CA LYS A 148 12.44 -9.29 10.18
C LYS A 148 12.59 -10.82 10.05
N VAL A 149 11.62 -11.59 10.47
CA VAL A 149 11.77 -13.06 10.49
C VAL A 149 11.32 -13.68 9.17
N SER A 150 10.16 -13.26 8.62
CA SER A 150 9.64 -13.88 7.39
C SER A 150 10.45 -13.50 6.14
N GLY A 151 10.95 -12.27 6.06
CA GLY A 151 11.76 -11.80 4.94
C GLY A 151 13.14 -12.45 4.92
N ILE A 152 13.81 -12.53 6.07
CA ILE A 152 15.11 -13.19 6.20
C ILE A 152 14.97 -14.70 5.93
N LEU A 153 13.92 -15.34 6.45
CA LEU A 153 13.67 -16.77 6.22
C LEU A 153 13.36 -17.04 4.74
N LYS A 154 12.55 -16.20 4.08
CA LYS A 154 12.30 -16.29 2.63
C LYS A 154 13.57 -16.07 1.82
N MET A 155 14.38 -15.07 2.15
CA MET A 155 15.67 -14.85 1.48
C MET A 155 16.65 -16.01 1.70
N LEU A 156 16.72 -16.57 2.91
CA LEU A 156 17.50 -17.75 3.20
C LEU A 156 17.01 -18.97 2.40
N LEU A 157 15.72 -19.20 2.34
CA LEU A 157 15.13 -20.29 1.56
C LEU A 157 15.39 -20.14 0.05
N ILE A 158 15.34 -18.91 -0.48
CA ILE A 158 15.68 -18.63 -1.88
C ILE A 158 17.18 -18.91 -2.12
N LYS A 159 18.08 -18.45 -1.24
CA LYS A 159 19.52 -18.72 -1.33
C LYS A 159 19.82 -20.22 -1.23
N ILE A 160 19.17 -20.93 -0.32
CA ILE A 160 19.33 -22.38 -0.17
C ILE A 160 18.84 -23.11 -1.42
N LYS A 161 17.66 -22.75 -1.97
CA LYS A 161 17.16 -23.33 -3.23
C LYS A 161 18.12 -23.08 -4.39
N PHE A 162 18.67 -21.88 -4.49
CA PHE A 162 19.66 -21.56 -5.52
C PHE A 162 20.93 -22.39 -5.36
N LEU A 163 21.48 -22.46 -4.14
CA LEU A 163 22.67 -23.26 -3.83
C LEU A 163 22.46 -24.75 -4.14
N LEU A 164 21.32 -25.30 -3.74
CA LEU A 164 20.97 -26.69 -4.04
C LEU A 164 20.83 -26.94 -5.55
N SER A 165 20.27 -25.98 -6.30
CA SER A 165 20.15 -26.08 -7.76
C SER A 165 21.54 -26.12 -8.44
N GLU A 166 22.49 -25.31 -7.98
CA GLU A 166 23.85 -25.29 -8.49
C GLU A 166 24.63 -26.59 -8.15
N ILE A 167 24.46 -27.09 -6.93
CA ILE A 167 25.01 -28.38 -6.53
C ILE A 167 24.43 -29.49 -7.40
N PHE A 168 23.13 -29.49 -7.65
CA PHE A 168 22.46 -30.51 -8.47
C PHE A 168 22.95 -30.48 -9.92
N LYS A 169 23.13 -29.28 -10.51
CA LYS A 169 23.71 -29.11 -11.85
C LYS A 169 25.16 -29.69 -11.91
N ARG A 170 25.99 -29.39 -10.90
CA ARG A 170 27.38 -29.93 -10.83
C ARG A 170 27.38 -31.43 -10.69
N VAL A 171 26.56 -32.01 -9.83
CA VAL A 171 26.45 -33.47 -9.64
C VAL A 171 25.95 -34.15 -10.92
N PHE A 172 24.96 -33.56 -11.59
CA PHE A 172 24.44 -34.09 -12.86
C PHE A 172 25.49 -34.03 -13.97
N PHE A 173 26.24 -32.93 -14.04
CA PHE A 173 27.37 -32.77 -14.99
C PHE A 173 28.46 -33.80 -14.74
N LEU A 174 28.87 -34.03 -13.49
CA LEU A 174 29.85 -35.03 -13.13
C LEU A 174 29.39 -36.47 -13.45
N ARG A 175 28.11 -36.77 -13.25
CA ARG A 175 27.51 -38.06 -13.66
C ARG A 175 27.55 -38.26 -15.18
N LYS A 176 27.31 -37.18 -15.94
CA LYS A 176 27.39 -37.22 -17.41
C LYS A 176 28.82 -37.46 -17.90
N ILE A 177 29.79 -36.77 -17.30
CA ILE A 177 31.23 -36.99 -17.59
C ILE A 177 31.62 -38.43 -17.26
N ARG A 178 31.23 -38.94 -16.10
CA ARG A 178 31.54 -40.32 -15.67
C ARG A 178 30.95 -41.36 -16.62
N LYS A 179 29.76 -41.09 -17.18
CA LYS A 179 29.12 -41.96 -18.18
C LYS A 179 29.87 -41.93 -19.51
N ILE A 180 30.35 -40.76 -19.95
CA ILE A 180 31.15 -40.59 -21.16
C ILE A 180 32.48 -41.34 -20.99
N TYR A 181 33.15 -41.14 -19.88
CA TYR A 181 34.43 -41.82 -19.55
C TYR A 181 34.26 -43.34 -19.58
N LYS A 182 33.25 -43.90 -18.93
CA LYS A 182 32.98 -45.35 -18.97
C LYS A 182 32.70 -45.89 -20.36
N ASN A 183 32.07 -45.10 -21.24
CA ASN A 183 31.77 -45.51 -22.61
C ASN A 183 33.05 -45.50 -23.51
N ILE A 184 33.97 -44.57 -23.26
CA ILE A 184 35.25 -44.49 -23.99
C ILE A 184 36.15 -45.68 -23.59
N TYR A 185 36.27 -45.99 -22.31
CA TYR A 185 37.10 -47.08 -21.83
C TYR A 185 36.53 -48.48 -22.14
N LYS A 186 35.19 -48.62 -22.28
CA LYS A 186 34.60 -49.90 -22.73
C LYS A 186 34.77 -50.20 -24.22
N LYS A 187 35.12 -49.20 -25.04
CA LYS A 187 35.34 -49.39 -26.47
C LYS A 187 36.79 -49.76 -26.80
N ASN A 188 37.70 -49.62 -25.84
CA ASN A 188 39.14 -49.87 -26.03
C ASN A 188 39.66 -51.07 -25.22
N ALA A 189 38.77 -51.88 -24.65
CA ALA A 189 38.99 -53.16 -24.05
C ALA A 189 38.21 -54.24 -24.84
#